data_d1880822dca021dad882e4d541abfe31
#
_entry.id   d1880822dca021dad882e4d541abfe31
#
_cell.length_a   1.000
_cell.length_b   1.000
_cell.length_c   1.000
_cell.angle_alpha   90.00
_cell.angle_beta   90.00
_cell.angle_gamma   90.00
#
_symmetry.space_group_name_H-M   'P 1'
#
loop_
_entity.id
_entity.type
_entity.pdbx_description
1 polymer ?
#
loop_
_entity_poly.entity_id
_entity_poly.type
_entity_poly.pdbx_seq_one_letter_code
_entity_poly.pdbx_strand_id
1 'polypeptide(L)'
;AIERGSRAVDILMILLNRRGAVVSRREIQDYVWPSMIVEESNLRVQMATLRKALGPDRDLIKTIPGRGYLFVAENQAFRAST
;
A
#
# COMPACT_ATOMS: atom_id res chain seq x y z
N ALA A 1 -11.78 -1.26 -11.12
CA ALA A 1 -10.47 -0.71 -11.42
C ALA A 1 -10.22 0.54 -10.59
N ILE A 2 -8.97 0.81 -10.34
CA ILE A 2 -8.58 1.98 -9.57
C ILE A 2 -8.42 3.15 -10.51
N GLU A 3 -9.08 4.25 -10.17
CA GLU A 3 -8.99 5.42 -11.00
C GLU A 3 -7.69 6.14 -10.79
N ARG A 4 -7.23 6.78 -11.87
CA ARG A 4 -6.10 7.60 -11.78
C ARG A 4 -6.32 8.69 -10.79
N GLY A 5 -5.37 8.97 -9.97
CA GLY A 5 -5.50 10.00 -8.96
C GLY A 5 -6.19 9.57 -7.71
N SER A 6 -6.63 8.33 -7.62
CA SER A 6 -7.23 7.89 -6.37
C SER A 6 -6.16 7.74 -5.31
N ARG A 7 -6.57 7.88 -4.05
CA ARG A 7 -5.62 7.73 -2.96
C ARG A 7 -5.09 6.31 -2.88
N ALA A 8 -5.91 5.34 -3.27
CA ALA A 8 -5.45 3.96 -3.28
C ALA A 8 -4.28 3.78 -4.25
N VAL A 9 -4.35 4.41 -5.41
CA VAL A 9 -3.25 4.35 -6.37
C VAL A 9 -2.01 5.00 -5.79
N ASP A 10 -2.17 6.13 -5.10
CA ASP A 10 -1.03 6.80 -4.49
C ASP A 10 -0.37 5.90 -3.45
N ILE A 11 -1.16 5.20 -2.67
CA ILE A 11 -0.61 4.27 -1.69
C ILE A 11 0.18 3.18 -2.40
N LEU A 12 -0.37 2.64 -3.47
CA LEU A 12 0.32 1.61 -4.22
C LEU A 12 1.66 2.11 -4.74
N MET A 13 1.67 3.34 -5.22
CA MET A 13 2.90 3.90 -5.78
C MET A 13 4.01 4.00 -4.75
N ILE A 14 3.69 4.50 -3.55
CA ILE A 14 4.73 4.62 -2.54
C ILE A 14 5.19 3.24 -2.07
N LEU A 15 4.25 2.30 -1.97
CA LEU A 15 4.64 0.96 -1.57
C LEU A 15 5.53 0.29 -2.61
N LEU A 16 5.23 0.51 -3.88
CA LEU A 16 6.06 -0.05 -4.94
C LEU A 16 7.45 0.57 -4.96
N ASN A 17 7.51 1.87 -4.73
CA ASN A 17 8.79 2.55 -4.68
C ASN A 17 9.66 2.06 -3.54
N ARG A 18 9.02 1.59 -2.49
CA ARG A 18 9.72 1.14 -1.30
C ARG A 18 9.53 -0.35 -1.07
N ARG A 19 9.21 -1.08 -2.11
CA ARG A 19 8.94 -2.50 -1.93
C ARG A 19 10.13 -3.19 -1.31
N GLY A 20 9.83 -4.14 -0.45
CA GLY A 20 10.87 -4.81 0.31
C GLY A 20 11.21 -4.12 1.61
N ALA A 21 10.67 -2.93 1.85
CA ALA A 21 10.93 -2.20 3.06
C ALA A 21 9.61 -1.78 3.69
N VAL A 22 9.61 -1.69 5.01
CA VAL A 22 8.40 -1.25 5.71
C VAL A 22 8.23 0.24 5.49
N VAL A 23 7.01 0.64 5.11
CA VAL A 23 6.67 2.03 4.97
C VAL A 23 5.72 2.37 6.10
N SER A 24 6.08 3.33 6.93
CA SER A 24 5.26 3.68 8.08
C SER A 24 3.95 4.31 7.62
N ARG A 25 2.96 4.25 8.50
CA ARG A 25 1.69 4.90 8.20
C ARG A 25 1.88 6.39 7.97
N ARG A 26 2.78 6.98 8.74
CA ARG A 26 3.04 8.40 8.58
C ARG A 26 3.64 8.72 7.24
N GLU A 27 4.56 7.90 6.78
CA GLU A 27 5.15 8.10 5.47
C GLU A 27 4.09 8.00 4.38
N ILE A 28 3.18 7.05 4.52
CA ILE A 28 2.11 6.91 3.56
C ILE A 28 1.21 8.14 3.58
N GLN A 29 0.85 8.58 4.79
CA GLN A 29 -0.03 9.73 4.91
C GLN A 29 0.61 10.97 4.32
N ASP A 30 1.89 11.18 4.59
CA ASP A 30 2.58 12.35 4.07
C ASP A 30 2.67 12.32 2.55
N TYR A 31 2.80 11.15 1.99
CA TYR A 31 2.89 11.02 0.55
C TYR A 31 1.53 11.21 -0.12
N VAL A 32 0.50 10.61 0.45
CA VAL A 32 -0.82 10.56 -0.18
C VAL A 32 -1.61 11.83 0.13
N TRP A 33 -1.44 12.37 1.32
CA TRP A 33 -2.15 13.57 1.73
C TRP A 33 -1.14 14.60 2.25
N PRO A 34 -0.32 15.16 1.39
CA PRO A 34 0.71 16.10 1.85
C PRO A 34 0.05 17.32 2.46
N SER A 35 0.62 17.76 3.58
CA SER A 35 0.14 18.94 4.29
C SER A 35 -1.26 18.81 4.86
N MET A 36 -1.75 17.59 4.99
CA MET A 36 -3.05 17.36 5.57
C MET A 36 -2.96 16.38 6.72
N ILE A 37 -3.82 16.58 7.69
CA ILE A 37 -3.95 15.64 8.78
C ILE A 37 -5.12 14.73 8.48
N VAL A 38 -4.86 13.44 8.43
CA VAL A 38 -5.86 12.48 8.03
C VAL A 38 -6.00 11.45 9.13
N GLU A 39 -7.23 11.07 9.41
CA GLU A 39 -7.47 10.05 10.40
C GLU A 39 -6.99 8.70 9.92
N GLU A 40 -6.54 7.91 10.86
CA GLU A 40 -6.02 6.60 10.51
C GLU A 40 -7.07 5.74 9.83
N SER A 41 -8.33 5.90 10.18
CA SER A 41 -9.39 5.14 9.54
C SER A 41 -9.45 5.40 8.05
N ASN A 42 -9.10 6.62 7.64
CA ASN A 42 -9.10 6.96 6.23
C ASN A 42 -8.05 6.13 5.49
N LEU A 43 -6.89 6.00 6.09
CA LEU A 43 -5.84 5.18 5.51
C LEU A 43 -6.30 3.73 5.41
N ARG A 44 -6.96 3.23 6.44
CA ARG A 44 -7.45 1.85 6.41
C ARG A 44 -8.44 1.62 5.30
N VAL A 45 -9.33 2.59 5.09
CA VAL A 45 -10.33 2.46 4.03
C VAL A 45 -9.65 2.40 2.68
N GLN A 46 -8.67 3.28 2.46
CA GLN A 46 -7.98 3.28 1.20
C GLN A 46 -7.14 2.02 1.01
N MET A 47 -6.57 1.51 2.09
CA MET A 47 -5.81 0.28 2.02
C MET A 47 -6.72 -0.90 1.68
N ALA A 48 -7.91 -0.93 2.25
CA ALA A 48 -8.86 -1.98 1.94
C ALA A 48 -9.27 -1.91 0.47
N THR A 49 -9.49 -0.70 -0.02
CA THR A 49 -9.83 -0.50 -1.42
C THR A 49 -8.71 -1.02 -2.32
N LEU A 50 -7.49 -0.72 -1.96
CA LEU A 50 -6.35 -1.16 -2.74
C LEU A 50 -6.24 -2.68 -2.75
N ARG A 51 -6.39 -3.29 -1.60
CA ARG A 51 -6.31 -4.75 -1.52
C ARG A 51 -7.40 -5.41 -2.34
N LYS A 52 -8.59 -4.83 -2.29
CA LYS A 52 -9.70 -5.37 -3.06
C LYS A 52 -9.41 -5.27 -4.56
N ALA A 53 -8.83 -4.17 -4.97
CA ALA A 53 -8.50 -3.98 -6.38
C ALA A 53 -7.42 -4.95 -6.83
N LEU A 54 -6.52 -5.31 -5.94
CA LEU A 54 -5.47 -6.26 -6.27
C LEU A 54 -5.99 -7.69 -6.37
N GLY A 55 -7.13 -7.95 -5.75
CA GLY A 55 -7.74 -9.27 -5.86
C GLY A 55 -6.83 -10.37 -5.33
N PRO A 56 -6.49 -11.35 -6.15
CA PRO A 56 -5.67 -12.46 -5.67
C PRO A 56 -4.28 -12.04 -5.25
N ASP A 57 -3.83 -10.86 -5.65
CA ASP A 57 -2.51 -10.39 -5.29
C ASP A 57 -2.51 -9.53 -4.03
N ARG A 58 -3.62 -9.45 -3.34
CA ARG A 58 -3.69 -8.58 -2.16
C ARG A 58 -2.72 -8.98 -1.07
N ASP A 59 -2.28 -10.22 -1.05
CA ASP A 59 -1.35 -10.68 -0.05
C ASP A 59 0.05 -10.11 -0.24
N LEU A 60 0.28 -9.45 -1.36
CA LEU A 60 1.56 -8.78 -1.55
C LEU A 60 1.72 -7.60 -0.62
N ILE A 61 0.62 -7.08 -0.07
CA ILE A 61 0.69 -6.00 0.89
C ILE A 61 0.47 -6.59 2.27
N LYS A 62 1.51 -6.51 3.09
CA LYS A 62 1.47 -7.04 4.44
C LYS A 62 1.30 -5.91 5.44
N THR A 63 0.54 -6.17 6.48
CA THR A 63 0.44 -5.23 7.59
C THR A 63 1.48 -5.62 8.62
N ILE A 64 2.32 -4.68 8.97
CA ILE A 64 3.34 -4.91 9.99
C ILE A 64 2.89 -4.19 11.24
N PRO A 65 2.39 -4.92 12.24
CA PRO A 65 1.79 -4.28 13.40
C PRO A 65 2.76 -3.32 14.08
N GLY A 66 2.26 -2.12 14.37
CA GLY A 66 3.06 -1.11 15.04
C GLY A 66 4.09 -0.44 14.16
N ARG A 67 4.21 -0.83 12.90
CA ARG A 67 5.26 -0.28 12.05
C ARG A 67 4.71 0.32 10.76
N GLY A 68 3.78 -0.35 10.13
CA GLY A 68 3.23 0.17 8.89
C GLY A 68 2.88 -0.95 7.94
N TYR A 69 3.25 -0.77 6.70
CA TYR A 69 2.90 -1.72 5.65
C TYR A 69 4.14 -2.06 4.83
N LEU A 70 4.09 -3.23 4.24
CA LEU A 70 5.21 -3.72 3.45
C LEU A 70 4.68 -4.31 2.16
N PHE A 71 5.19 -3.86 1.03
CA PHE A 71 4.90 -4.52 -0.22
C PHE A 71 6.00 -5.54 -0.44
N VAL A 72 5.58 -6.79 -0.52
CA VAL A 72 6.53 -7.87 -0.66
C VAL A 72 7.27 -7.73 -1.98
N ALA A 73 8.58 -7.60 -1.88
CA ALA A 73 9.35 -7.41 -3.07
C ALA A 73 9.64 -8.72 -3.72
N GLU A 74 8.67 -9.36 -4.09
CA GLU A 74 8.95 -10.67 -4.22
C GLU A 74 8.90 -11.10 -5.53
N ASN A 75 9.82 -10.76 -6.13
CA ASN A 75 10.03 -11.33 -7.40
C ASN A 75 9.94 -12.80 -7.36
N GLN A 76 10.36 -13.34 -6.25
CA GLN A 76 10.27 -14.76 -6.13
C GLN A 76 8.85 -15.21 -6.24
N ALA A 77 7.94 -14.47 -5.69
CA ALA A 77 6.55 -14.88 -5.76
C ALA A 77 6.09 -14.95 -7.18
N PHE A 78 6.46 -13.97 -7.96
CA PHE A 78 6.06 -13.97 -9.34
C PHE A 78 6.72 -15.08 -10.11
N ARG A 79 7.97 -15.29 -9.86
CA ARG A 79 8.66 -16.31 -10.56
C ARG A 79 8.19 -17.68 -10.17
N ALA A 80 7.85 -17.82 -8.93
CA ALA A 80 7.35 -19.10 -8.49
C ALA A 80 6.09 -19.45 -9.23
N SER A 81 5.35 -18.44 -9.64
CA SER A 81 4.14 -18.73 -10.36
C SER A 81 4.36 -18.94 -11.83
N THR A 82 5.54 -18.76 -12.30
CA THR A 82 5.79 -18.99 -13.71
C THR A 82 6.29 -20.41 -14.00
#